data_e8bc370b742f257ed1735d1e2937eb23
#
_entry.id   e8bc370b742f257ed1735d1e2937eb23
#
_cell.length_a   1.000
_cell.length_b   1.000
_cell.length_c   1.000
_cell.angle_alpha   90.00
_cell.angle_beta   90.00
_cell.angle_gamma   90.00
#
_symmetry.space_group_name_H-M   'P 1'
#
loop_
_entity.id
_entity.type
_entity.pdbx_description
1 polymer ?
#
loop_
_entity_poly.entity_id
_entity_poly.type
_entity_poly.pdbx_seq_one_letter_code
_entity_poly.pdbx_strand_id
1 'polypeptide(L)'
;DLTALVLTCRVGDVLSVRPYFWMPRDSVAEASRRDRAPYDVWVRDGLLRTTPGKVIDYAFVARDIGEICGGLDIQAIGFDRWRMDRMKAALEAAEVSLPLVEFGQGYQSMSPALDALEADLLQERVRHGGHPVLAMCAANAVARPDPAGNRKLDKSKATGRIDGMVALAMAEGVEAMAEKPASVDDWLAS
;
A
#
# COMPACT_ATOMS: atom_id res chain seq x y z
N ASP A 1 10.76 -7.51 -8.28
CA ASP A 1 9.53 -7.35 -7.49
C ASP A 1 9.01 -5.92 -7.59
N LEU A 2 7.70 -5.73 -7.39
CA LEU A 2 7.07 -4.41 -7.27
C LEU A 2 7.05 -4.02 -5.79
N THR A 3 7.42 -2.77 -5.50
CA THR A 3 7.27 -2.17 -4.17
C THR A 3 6.20 -1.08 -4.25
N ALA A 4 5.33 -0.98 -3.27
CA ALA A 4 4.24 -0.02 -3.25
C ALA A 4 4.19 0.75 -1.92
N LEU A 5 3.92 2.05 -2.01
CA LEU A 5 3.43 2.92 -0.93
C LEU A 5 2.08 3.47 -1.38
N VAL A 6 1.08 3.39 -0.54
CA VAL A 6 -0.21 4.02 -0.80
C VAL A 6 -0.52 4.99 0.34
N LEU A 7 -0.65 6.26 -0.02
CA LEU A 7 -1.12 7.28 0.91
C LEU A 7 -2.63 7.43 0.74
N THR A 8 -3.33 7.50 1.85
CA THR A 8 -4.77 7.75 1.92
C THR A 8 -5.05 8.99 2.76
N CYS A 9 -6.11 9.69 2.42
CA CYS A 9 -6.62 10.81 3.20
C CYS A 9 -8.16 10.81 3.08
N ARG A 10 -8.83 10.76 4.22
CA ARG A 10 -10.29 10.81 4.27
C ARG A 10 -10.77 12.22 4.60
N VAL A 11 -11.68 12.73 3.77
CA VAL A 11 -12.34 14.03 3.99
C VAL A 11 -13.84 13.80 3.90
N GLY A 12 -14.53 13.89 5.02
CA GLY A 12 -15.90 13.39 5.15
C GLY A 12 -15.94 11.90 4.81
N ASP A 13 -16.83 11.51 3.90
CA ASP A 13 -16.97 10.11 3.46
C ASP A 13 -16.08 9.74 2.26
N VAL A 14 -15.26 10.68 1.75
CA VAL A 14 -14.45 10.45 0.56
C VAL A 14 -13.02 10.06 0.91
N LEU A 15 -12.60 8.89 0.46
CA LEU A 15 -11.24 8.37 0.55
C LEU A 15 -10.44 8.79 -0.69
N SER A 16 -9.49 9.67 -0.53
CA SER A 16 -8.51 10.03 -1.56
C SER A 16 -7.31 9.09 -1.47
N VAL A 17 -6.91 8.53 -2.61
CA VAL A 17 -5.84 7.53 -2.70
C VAL A 17 -4.74 8.03 -3.62
N ARG A 18 -3.51 8.07 -3.15
CA ARG A 18 -2.31 8.42 -3.92
C ARG A 18 -1.28 7.29 -3.84
N PRO A 19 -1.17 6.44 -4.85
CA PRO A 19 -0.24 5.33 -4.88
C PRO A 19 1.12 5.74 -5.47
N TYR A 20 2.19 5.10 -4.97
CA TYR A 20 3.54 5.19 -5.48
C TYR A 20 4.12 3.80 -5.64
N PHE A 21 4.88 3.58 -6.72
CA PHE A 21 5.42 2.27 -7.05
C PHE A 21 6.89 2.37 -7.46
N TRP A 22 7.67 1.33 -7.09
CA TRP A 22 9.06 1.19 -7.49
C TRP A 22 9.33 -0.21 -8.03
N MET A 23 10.22 -0.27 -9.02
CA MET A 23 10.72 -1.51 -9.61
C MET A 23 12.22 -1.36 -9.91
N PRO A 24 13.03 -2.44 -9.84
CA PRO A 24 14.41 -2.39 -10.31
C PRO A 24 14.46 -2.05 -11.80
N ARG A 25 15.29 -1.07 -12.18
CA ARG A 25 15.40 -0.58 -13.56
C ARG A 25 15.70 -1.69 -14.56
N ASP A 26 16.69 -2.52 -14.23
CA ASP A 26 17.14 -3.59 -15.12
C ASP A 26 16.13 -4.72 -15.29
N SER A 27 15.08 -4.76 -14.45
CA SER A 27 14.03 -5.76 -14.51
C SER A 27 12.80 -5.32 -15.29
N VAL A 28 12.67 -4.03 -15.67
CA VAL A 28 11.47 -3.46 -16.28
C VAL A 28 11.09 -4.18 -17.57
N ALA A 29 12.02 -4.31 -18.52
CA ALA A 29 11.74 -4.92 -19.84
C ALA A 29 11.35 -6.41 -19.74
N GLU A 30 11.98 -7.15 -18.84
CA GLU A 30 11.65 -8.56 -18.59
C GLU A 30 10.28 -8.67 -17.91
N ALA A 31 10.03 -7.85 -16.89
CA ALA A 31 8.75 -7.80 -16.19
C ALA A 31 7.60 -7.43 -17.13
N SER A 32 7.78 -6.45 -18.03
CA SER A 32 6.77 -6.05 -19.02
C SER A 32 6.35 -7.26 -19.90
N ARG A 33 7.31 -8.05 -20.35
CA ARG A 33 7.00 -9.25 -21.17
C ARG A 33 6.34 -10.35 -20.36
N ARG A 34 6.87 -10.64 -19.15
CA ARG A 34 6.37 -11.72 -18.31
C ARG A 34 4.95 -11.46 -17.81
N ASP A 35 4.72 -10.26 -17.30
CA ASP A 35 3.46 -9.86 -16.65
C ASP A 35 2.45 -9.31 -17.69
N ARG A 36 2.85 -9.15 -18.96
CA ARG A 36 2.07 -8.54 -20.05
C ARG A 36 1.50 -7.18 -19.67
N ALA A 37 2.33 -6.39 -19.00
CA ALA A 37 1.98 -5.06 -18.51
C ALA A 37 2.98 -4.03 -19.05
N PRO A 38 2.56 -2.82 -19.43
CA PRO A 38 3.42 -1.80 -20.05
C PRO A 38 4.23 -1.04 -19.01
N TYR A 39 5.06 -1.72 -18.20
CA TYR A 39 5.86 -1.10 -17.16
C TYR A 39 6.82 -0.06 -17.71
N ASP A 40 7.39 -0.27 -18.89
CA ASP A 40 8.24 0.66 -19.61
C ASP A 40 7.53 1.97 -19.95
N VAL A 41 6.26 1.89 -20.36
CA VAL A 41 5.41 3.06 -20.60
C VAL A 41 5.15 3.80 -19.30
N TRP A 42 4.79 3.08 -18.23
CA TRP A 42 4.51 3.68 -16.92
C TRP A 42 5.75 4.31 -16.28
N VAL A 43 6.95 3.76 -16.54
CA VAL A 43 8.21 4.40 -16.14
C VAL A 43 8.43 5.70 -16.89
N ARG A 44 8.28 5.68 -18.22
CA ARG A 44 8.41 6.89 -19.07
C ARG A 44 7.45 8.00 -18.65
N ASP A 45 6.22 7.61 -18.30
CA ASP A 45 5.15 8.55 -17.94
C ASP A 45 5.20 8.97 -16.44
N GLY A 46 6.23 8.51 -15.69
CA GLY A 46 6.43 8.88 -14.28
C GLY A 46 5.49 8.20 -13.28
N LEU A 47 4.71 7.20 -13.74
CA LEU A 47 3.73 6.46 -12.93
C LEU A 47 4.33 5.27 -12.19
N LEU A 48 5.53 4.85 -12.58
CA LEU A 48 6.32 3.80 -11.95
C LEU A 48 7.76 4.29 -11.84
N ARG A 49 8.28 4.38 -10.62
CA ARG A 49 9.66 4.78 -10.36
C ARG A 49 10.61 3.60 -10.49
N THR A 50 11.84 3.84 -10.81
CA THR A 50 12.85 2.78 -10.91
C THR A 50 13.99 3.00 -9.94
N THR A 51 14.41 1.93 -9.26
CA THR A 51 15.66 1.91 -8.50
C THR A 51 16.81 1.39 -9.35
N PRO A 52 18.08 1.76 -9.09
CA PRO A 52 19.22 1.23 -9.81
C PRO A 52 19.35 -0.30 -9.66
N GLY A 53 19.86 -0.96 -10.72
CA GLY A 53 20.21 -2.38 -10.69
C GLY A 53 19.05 -3.35 -10.90
N LYS A 54 19.31 -4.62 -10.57
CA LYS A 54 18.40 -5.77 -10.80
C LYS A 54 17.49 -6.11 -9.61
N VAL A 55 17.81 -5.56 -8.44
CA VAL A 55 17.03 -5.77 -7.20
C VAL A 55 16.60 -4.41 -6.66
N ILE A 56 15.55 -4.40 -5.84
CA ILE A 56 15.08 -3.16 -5.25
C ILE A 56 16.16 -2.55 -4.34
N ASP A 57 16.45 -1.28 -4.55
CA ASP A 57 17.35 -0.50 -3.70
C ASP A 57 16.52 0.19 -2.62
N TYR A 58 16.56 -0.36 -1.40
CA TYR A 58 15.80 0.16 -0.27
C TYR A 58 16.28 1.54 0.18
N ALA A 59 17.57 1.87 0.01
CA ALA A 59 18.07 3.19 0.36
C ALA A 59 17.53 4.26 -0.60
N PHE A 60 17.38 3.91 -1.88
CA PHE A 60 16.70 4.77 -2.86
C PHE A 60 15.24 4.98 -2.49
N VAL A 61 14.51 3.87 -2.23
CA VAL A 61 13.08 3.93 -1.87
C VAL A 61 12.86 4.73 -0.58
N ALA A 62 13.72 4.55 0.43
CA ALA A 62 13.60 5.26 1.71
C ALA A 62 13.75 6.79 1.54
N ARG A 63 14.69 7.25 0.73
CA ARG A 63 14.84 8.68 0.41
C ARG A 63 13.62 9.23 -0.34
N ASP A 64 13.15 8.49 -1.34
CA ASP A 64 11.93 8.84 -2.09
C ASP A 64 10.71 8.95 -1.15
N ILE A 65 10.55 8.00 -0.21
CA ILE A 65 9.49 8.03 0.79
C ILE A 65 9.62 9.28 1.67
N GLY A 66 10.84 9.62 2.10
CA GLY A 66 11.10 10.84 2.85
C GLY A 66 10.69 12.11 2.09
N GLU A 67 10.99 12.18 0.80
CA GLU A 67 10.56 13.30 -0.07
C GLU A 67 9.04 13.33 -0.26
N ILE A 68 8.41 12.17 -0.50
CA ILE A 68 6.96 12.06 -0.70
C ILE A 68 6.19 12.45 0.55
N CYS A 69 6.64 11.99 1.72
CA CYS A 69 6.00 12.24 3.00
C CYS A 69 6.41 13.58 3.62
N GLY A 70 7.48 14.20 3.12
CA GLY A 70 7.98 15.48 3.60
C GLY A 70 6.92 16.58 3.48
N GLY A 71 6.61 17.23 4.62
CA GLY A 71 5.58 18.25 4.70
C GLY A 71 4.12 17.75 4.79
N LEU A 72 3.91 16.42 4.80
CA LEU A 72 2.61 15.82 5.08
C LEU A 72 2.51 15.42 6.55
N ASP A 73 1.34 15.61 7.14
CA ASP A 73 1.01 15.13 8.48
C ASP A 73 0.59 13.66 8.42
N ILE A 74 1.59 12.77 8.40
CA ILE A 74 1.38 11.32 8.33
C ILE A 74 1.01 10.80 9.71
N GLN A 75 -0.21 10.31 9.87
CA GLN A 75 -0.73 9.79 11.13
C GLN A 75 -0.23 8.36 11.43
N ALA A 76 -0.18 7.50 10.42
CA ALA A 76 0.33 6.14 10.55
C ALA A 76 0.69 5.55 9.18
N ILE A 77 1.66 4.63 9.15
CA ILE A 77 2.00 3.83 7.95
C ILE A 77 1.98 2.36 8.32
N GLY A 78 0.99 1.64 7.79
CA GLY A 78 0.89 0.20 7.94
C GLY A 78 1.99 -0.53 7.16
N PHE A 79 2.66 -1.47 7.80
CA PHE A 79 3.65 -2.32 7.13
C PHE A 79 3.51 -3.78 7.55
N ASP A 80 3.84 -4.70 6.64
CA ASP A 80 3.98 -6.12 6.96
C ASP A 80 5.32 -6.37 7.66
N ARG A 81 5.28 -6.94 8.87
CA ARG A 81 6.48 -7.25 9.65
C ARG A 81 7.48 -8.14 8.91
N TRP A 82 6.99 -9.01 8.03
CA TRP A 82 7.84 -9.87 7.24
C TRP A 82 8.58 -9.07 6.16
N ARG A 83 9.90 -9.04 6.20
CA ARG A 83 10.80 -8.35 5.25
C ARG A 83 10.92 -6.83 5.43
N MET A 84 10.39 -6.26 6.51
CA MET A 84 10.47 -4.80 6.74
C MET A 84 11.81 -4.35 7.34
N ASP A 85 12.64 -5.25 7.87
CA ASP A 85 13.89 -4.91 8.54
C ASP A 85 14.84 -4.08 7.64
N ARG A 86 14.94 -4.46 6.36
CA ARG A 86 15.78 -3.73 5.39
C ARG A 86 15.25 -2.32 5.11
N MET A 87 13.94 -2.17 5.03
CA MET A 87 13.32 -0.86 4.81
C MET A 87 13.46 0.02 6.05
N LYS A 88 13.25 -0.54 7.25
CA LYS A 88 13.45 0.20 8.52
C LYS A 88 14.88 0.70 8.63
N ALA A 89 15.88 -0.16 8.41
CA ALA A 89 17.29 0.24 8.41
C ALA A 89 17.60 1.31 7.34
N ALA A 90 16.97 1.23 6.18
CA ALA A 90 17.16 2.22 5.11
C ALA A 90 16.50 3.57 5.45
N LEU A 91 15.32 3.58 6.07
CA LEU A 91 14.65 4.79 6.56
C LEU A 91 15.49 5.47 7.66
N GLU A 92 15.99 4.69 8.62
CA GLU A 92 16.88 5.17 9.69
C GLU A 92 18.16 5.79 9.10
N ALA A 93 18.82 5.09 8.17
CA ALA A 93 20.04 5.60 7.50
C ALA A 93 19.78 6.85 6.63
N ALA A 94 18.55 7.04 6.17
CA ALA A 94 18.12 8.24 5.44
C ALA A 94 17.58 9.35 6.35
N GLU A 95 17.62 9.16 7.68
CA GLU A 95 17.08 10.08 8.69
C GLU A 95 15.58 10.37 8.48
N VAL A 96 14.83 9.40 7.93
CA VAL A 96 13.38 9.49 7.67
C VAL A 96 12.63 8.88 8.85
N SER A 97 11.99 9.70 9.67
CA SER A 97 11.17 9.29 10.80
C SER A 97 9.69 9.27 10.38
N LEU A 98 9.04 8.11 10.48
CA LEU A 98 7.64 7.93 10.13
C LEU A 98 6.92 7.10 11.20
N PRO A 99 5.63 7.33 11.46
CA PRO A 99 4.83 6.59 12.42
C PRO A 99 4.48 5.19 11.87
N LEU A 100 5.42 4.25 11.98
CA LEU A 100 5.28 2.89 11.44
C LEU A 100 4.44 2.02 12.38
N VAL A 101 3.40 1.37 11.84
CA VAL A 101 2.49 0.46 12.55
C VAL A 101 2.52 -0.91 11.90
N GLU A 102 2.75 -1.96 12.71
CA GLU A 102 2.67 -3.33 12.22
C GLU A 102 1.24 -3.71 11.85
N PHE A 103 1.06 -4.20 10.62
CA PHE A 103 -0.22 -4.66 10.13
C PHE A 103 -0.10 -6.07 9.54
N GLY A 104 -0.82 -7.02 10.12
CA GLY A 104 -0.79 -8.41 9.69
C GLY A 104 -1.53 -8.63 8.37
N GLN A 105 -0.96 -9.43 7.46
CA GLN A 105 -1.64 -9.85 6.22
C GLN A 105 -2.50 -11.11 6.39
N GLY A 106 -2.82 -11.49 7.62
CA GLY A 106 -3.73 -12.59 7.96
C GLY A 106 -5.20 -12.20 7.87
N TYR A 107 -6.08 -13.18 8.00
CA TYR A 107 -7.54 -12.98 7.93
C TYR A 107 -8.04 -11.96 8.96
N GLN A 108 -7.52 -12.02 10.19
CA GLN A 108 -7.96 -11.17 11.30
C GLN A 108 -7.80 -9.68 11.00
N SER A 109 -6.68 -9.27 10.40
CA SER A 109 -6.42 -7.86 10.08
C SER A 109 -6.97 -7.46 8.71
N MET A 110 -6.80 -8.35 7.71
CA MET A 110 -7.17 -8.02 6.33
C MET A 110 -8.68 -8.04 6.09
N SER A 111 -9.45 -8.89 6.80
CA SER A 111 -10.88 -9.01 6.51
C SER A 111 -11.64 -7.71 6.77
N PRO A 112 -11.56 -7.09 7.96
CA PRO A 112 -12.24 -5.82 8.18
C PRO A 112 -11.74 -4.69 7.27
N ALA A 113 -10.46 -4.67 6.93
CA ALA A 113 -9.89 -3.68 6.00
C ALA A 113 -10.43 -3.83 4.57
N LEU A 114 -10.57 -5.07 4.11
CA LEU A 114 -11.18 -5.36 2.80
C LEU A 114 -12.67 -5.07 2.76
N ASP A 115 -13.38 -5.34 3.85
CA ASP A 115 -14.81 -5.04 3.96
C ASP A 115 -15.06 -3.52 3.91
N ALA A 116 -14.24 -2.73 4.61
CA ALA A 116 -14.30 -1.27 4.56
C ALA A 116 -13.99 -0.72 3.17
N LEU A 117 -12.88 -1.18 2.56
CA LEU A 117 -12.50 -0.77 1.21
C LEU A 117 -13.56 -1.13 0.17
N GLU A 118 -14.15 -2.33 0.24
CA GLU A 118 -15.22 -2.75 -0.66
C GLU A 118 -16.47 -1.88 -0.49
N ALA A 119 -16.86 -1.56 0.75
CA ALA A 119 -17.96 -0.68 1.02
C ALA A 119 -17.74 0.72 0.43
N ASP A 120 -16.54 1.28 0.55
CA ASP A 120 -16.19 2.57 -0.03
C ASP A 120 -16.17 2.55 -1.57
N LEU A 121 -15.70 1.45 -2.17
CA LEU A 121 -15.73 1.25 -3.62
C LEU A 121 -17.16 1.15 -4.15
N LEU A 122 -18.02 0.35 -3.51
CA LEU A 122 -19.42 0.17 -3.90
C LEU A 122 -20.27 1.44 -3.72
N GLN A 123 -19.89 2.29 -2.79
CA GLN A 123 -20.53 3.58 -2.56
C GLN A 123 -19.89 4.74 -3.35
N GLU A 124 -18.97 4.42 -4.25
CA GLU A 124 -18.25 5.39 -5.10
C GLU A 124 -17.51 6.48 -4.30
N ARG A 125 -17.08 6.17 -3.08
CA ARG A 125 -16.38 7.09 -2.19
C ARG A 125 -14.87 7.13 -2.39
N VAL A 126 -14.29 6.25 -3.22
CA VAL A 126 -12.85 6.20 -3.47
C VAL A 126 -12.45 7.10 -4.64
N ARG A 127 -11.45 7.96 -4.42
CA ARG A 127 -10.84 8.84 -5.43
C ARG A 127 -9.37 8.44 -5.64
N HIS A 128 -9.10 7.56 -6.60
CA HIS A 128 -7.77 6.99 -6.87
C HIS A 128 -7.09 7.57 -8.14
N GLY A 129 -7.71 8.54 -8.80
CA GLY A 129 -7.14 9.24 -9.96
C GLY A 129 -6.87 8.37 -11.20
N GLY A 130 -7.41 7.15 -11.25
CA GLY A 130 -7.21 6.24 -12.40
C GLY A 130 -5.77 5.73 -12.55
N HIS A 131 -4.96 5.67 -11.48
CA HIS A 131 -3.57 5.26 -11.56
C HIS A 131 -3.41 3.84 -12.15
N PRO A 132 -2.76 3.66 -13.32
CA PRO A 132 -2.82 2.39 -14.07
C PRO A 132 -2.12 1.22 -13.37
N VAL A 133 -1.04 1.46 -12.62
CA VAL A 133 -0.38 0.40 -11.84
C VAL A 133 -1.28 -0.08 -10.70
N LEU A 134 -2.01 0.82 -10.04
CA LEU A 134 -3.00 0.44 -9.02
C LEU A 134 -4.17 -0.32 -9.64
N ALA A 135 -4.68 0.15 -10.79
CA ALA A 135 -5.74 -0.53 -11.53
C ALA A 135 -5.34 -1.94 -11.96
N MET A 136 -4.10 -2.13 -12.44
CA MET A 136 -3.54 -3.46 -12.72
C MET A 136 -3.50 -4.33 -11.44
N CYS A 137 -3.04 -3.79 -10.32
CA CYS A 137 -3.02 -4.53 -9.05
C CYS A 137 -4.43 -4.94 -8.62
N ALA A 138 -5.43 -4.08 -8.82
CA ALA A 138 -6.83 -4.38 -8.51
C ALA A 138 -7.38 -5.49 -9.41
N ALA A 139 -7.13 -5.43 -10.72
CA ALA A 139 -7.55 -6.45 -11.67
C ALA A 139 -6.93 -7.84 -11.41
N ASN A 140 -5.72 -7.87 -10.83
CA ASN A 140 -5.03 -9.11 -10.48
C ASN A 140 -5.40 -9.66 -9.10
N ALA A 141 -6.01 -8.85 -8.24
CA ALA A 141 -6.26 -9.20 -6.85
C ALA A 141 -7.34 -10.29 -6.73
N VAL A 142 -7.07 -11.27 -5.88
CA VAL A 142 -8.03 -12.32 -5.52
C VAL A 142 -8.19 -12.32 -4.00
N ALA A 143 -9.42 -12.10 -3.55
CA ALA A 143 -9.77 -12.25 -2.15
C ALA A 143 -10.12 -13.73 -1.88
N ARG A 144 -9.45 -14.33 -0.89
CA ARG A 144 -9.70 -15.71 -0.47
C ARG A 144 -10.45 -15.72 0.84
N PRO A 145 -11.63 -16.37 0.92
CA PRO A 145 -12.32 -16.57 2.19
C PRO A 145 -11.71 -17.73 2.99
N ASP A 146 -11.88 -17.67 4.31
CA ASP A 146 -11.74 -18.81 5.21
C ASP A 146 -13.13 -19.47 5.46
N PRO A 147 -13.20 -20.60 6.19
CA PRO A 147 -14.48 -21.24 6.50
C PRO A 147 -15.46 -20.38 7.32
N ALA A 148 -14.96 -19.36 8.04
CA ALA A 148 -15.78 -18.44 8.80
C ALA A 148 -16.24 -17.21 7.99
N GLY A 149 -15.82 -17.11 6.71
CA GLY A 149 -16.16 -16.02 5.81
C GLY A 149 -15.20 -14.81 5.87
N ASN A 150 -14.17 -14.85 6.73
CA ASN A 150 -13.14 -13.79 6.72
C ASN A 150 -12.35 -13.85 5.42
N ARG A 151 -11.93 -12.68 4.92
CA ARG A 151 -11.22 -12.56 3.63
C ARG A 151 -9.81 -12.02 3.79
N LYS A 152 -8.92 -12.44 2.91
CA LYS A 152 -7.60 -11.82 2.72
C LYS A 152 -7.19 -11.85 1.25
N LEU A 153 -6.28 -10.97 0.85
CA LEU A 153 -5.67 -11.03 -0.48
C LEU A 153 -4.71 -12.21 -0.57
N ASP A 154 -4.85 -13.02 -1.62
CA ASP A 154 -4.04 -14.21 -1.82
C ASP A 154 -3.08 -14.04 -3.01
N LYS A 155 -1.80 -13.77 -2.71
CA LYS A 155 -0.74 -13.63 -3.72
C LYS A 155 -0.52 -14.91 -4.55
N SER A 156 -0.86 -16.09 -4.01
CA SER A 156 -0.68 -17.36 -4.71
C SER A 156 -1.76 -17.63 -5.75
N LYS A 157 -2.91 -16.97 -5.63
CA LYS A 157 -4.04 -17.06 -6.54
C LYS A 157 -4.16 -15.84 -7.45
N ALA A 158 -3.43 -14.79 -7.17
CA ALA A 158 -3.39 -13.59 -7.98
C ALA A 158 -2.84 -13.90 -9.39
N THR A 159 -3.41 -13.28 -10.41
CA THR A 159 -2.99 -13.45 -11.81
C THR A 159 -1.73 -12.65 -12.15
N GLY A 160 -1.30 -11.77 -11.25
CA GLY A 160 -0.12 -10.91 -11.39
C GLY A 160 0.20 -10.17 -10.09
N ARG A 161 0.80 -8.99 -10.21
CA ARG A 161 1.18 -8.15 -9.08
C ARG A 161 -0.04 -7.55 -8.39
N ILE A 162 -0.09 -7.60 -7.07
CA ILE A 162 -1.17 -7.06 -6.23
C ILE A 162 -0.67 -6.14 -5.12
N ASP A 163 0.61 -5.77 -5.15
CA ASP A 163 1.26 -5.05 -4.04
C ASP A 163 0.55 -3.72 -3.73
N GLY A 164 0.04 -3.01 -4.74
CA GLY A 164 -0.74 -1.80 -4.57
C GLY A 164 -2.06 -2.03 -3.82
N MET A 165 -2.76 -3.14 -4.10
CA MET A 165 -4.01 -3.47 -3.41
C MET A 165 -3.76 -3.92 -1.97
N VAL A 166 -2.67 -4.65 -1.73
CA VAL A 166 -2.25 -5.00 -0.37
C VAL A 166 -1.94 -3.75 0.43
N ALA A 167 -1.16 -2.80 -0.14
CA ALA A 167 -0.84 -1.55 0.51
C ALA A 167 -2.09 -0.67 0.78
N LEU A 168 -3.03 -0.60 -0.18
CA LEU A 168 -4.29 0.14 0.00
C LEU A 168 -5.15 -0.47 1.10
N ALA A 169 -5.33 -1.79 1.12
CA ALA A 169 -6.08 -2.46 2.17
C ALA A 169 -5.43 -2.29 3.56
N MET A 170 -4.09 -2.29 3.62
CA MET A 170 -3.36 -2.02 4.86
C MET A 170 -3.57 -0.57 5.33
N ALA A 171 -3.60 0.41 4.42
CA ALA A 171 -3.87 1.80 4.76
C ALA A 171 -5.27 1.97 5.36
N GLU A 172 -6.29 1.35 4.76
CA GLU A 172 -7.66 1.30 5.32
C GLU A 172 -7.70 0.66 6.71
N GLY A 173 -7.00 -0.47 6.87
CA GLY A 173 -6.97 -1.16 8.15
C GLY A 173 -6.28 -0.36 9.26
N VAL A 174 -5.23 0.40 8.93
CA VAL A 174 -4.54 1.28 9.88
C VAL A 174 -5.39 2.51 10.22
N GLU A 175 -6.09 3.09 9.25
CA GLU A 175 -7.05 4.18 9.49
C GLU A 175 -8.12 3.75 10.50
N ALA A 176 -8.74 2.59 10.29
CA ALA A 176 -9.74 2.04 11.21
C ALA A 176 -9.19 1.73 12.62
N MET A 177 -7.89 1.45 12.74
CA MET A 177 -7.24 1.28 14.05
C MET A 177 -7.03 2.62 14.77
N ALA A 178 -6.75 3.69 14.02
CA ALA A 178 -6.55 5.04 14.56
C ALA A 178 -7.87 5.71 14.95
N GLU A 179 -8.96 5.40 14.26
CA GLU A 179 -10.31 5.91 14.53
C GLU A 179 -11.03 5.23 15.71
N LYS A 180 -10.42 4.22 16.34
CA LYS A 180 -10.98 3.73 17.60
C LYS A 180 -10.95 4.88 18.62
N PRO A 181 -12.11 5.45 19.00
CA PRO A 181 -12.13 6.48 20.01
C PRO A 181 -11.45 5.92 21.26
N ALA A 182 -10.61 6.71 21.87
CA ALA A 182 -10.29 6.59 23.27
C ALA A 182 -11.59 6.18 24.00
N SER A 183 -11.54 5.25 24.93
CA SER A 183 -12.71 4.70 25.59
C SER A 183 -13.67 5.83 26.01
N VAL A 184 -14.97 5.54 26.15
CA VAL A 184 -15.94 6.52 26.66
C VAL A 184 -15.44 7.15 27.97
N ASP A 185 -14.64 6.40 28.73
CA ASP A 185 -14.00 6.87 29.98
C ASP A 185 -12.91 7.94 29.73
N ASP A 186 -12.17 7.89 28.62
CA ASP A 186 -11.19 8.92 28.25
C ASP A 186 -11.88 10.21 27.77
N TRP A 187 -13.06 10.07 27.14
CA TRP A 187 -13.88 11.22 26.77
C TRP A 187 -14.55 11.89 27.97
N LEU A 188 -14.92 11.11 28.99
CA LEU A 188 -15.50 11.65 30.23
C LEU A 188 -14.45 12.27 31.18
N ALA A 189 -13.16 11.99 30.96
CA ALA A 189 -12.05 12.49 31.77
C ALA A 189 -11.41 13.78 31.20
N SER A 190 -11.82 14.21 30.01
CA SER A 190 -11.37 15.45 29.35
C SER A 190 -12.35 16.60 29.53
#